data_2bee1a325192c154225025908c297b0a
#
_entry.id   2bee1a325192c154225025908c297b0a
#
_cell.length_a   1.000
_cell.length_b   1.000
_cell.length_c   1.000
_cell.angle_alpha   90.00
_cell.angle_beta   90.00
_cell.angle_gamma   90.00
#
_symmetry.space_group_name_H-M   'P 1'
#
loop_
_entity.id
_entity.type
_entity.pdbx_description
1 polymer ?
#
loop_
_entity_poly.entity_id
_entity_poly.type
_entity_poly.pdbx_seq_one_letter_code
_entity_poly.pdbx_strand_id
1 'polypeptide(L)'
;MKLVLKQRLFSWFDSYDVCDEYGNAVFSVKGRLAWGHLLEIYDNMGNKVGVLKEKVLKIFPTFEIYIGGEYMGCIKKGFTFFKPKFHIDFCGWRVDGDIFGWDYSVYSGAEQIMYVSKELLHLTDTYVIDVYDDSNALAGLLIALAIDAEKCSDGN
;
A
#
# COMPACT_ATOMS: atom_id res chain seq x y z
N MET A 1 -8.16 9.33 -9.96
CA MET A 1 -9.20 8.38 -9.44
C MET A 1 -9.08 8.18 -7.95
N LYS A 2 -10.16 7.78 -7.29
CA LYS A 2 -10.11 7.37 -5.89
C LYS A 2 -10.21 5.86 -5.77
N LEU A 3 -9.33 5.28 -4.95
CA LEU A 3 -9.40 3.88 -4.57
C LEU A 3 -9.94 3.82 -3.14
N VAL A 4 -11.01 3.07 -2.95
CA VAL A 4 -11.74 2.95 -1.69
C VAL A 4 -11.61 1.53 -1.16
N LEU A 5 -11.08 1.41 0.06
CA LEU A 5 -10.91 0.14 0.76
C LEU A 5 -11.80 0.15 2.01
N LYS A 6 -12.82 -0.70 2.00
CA LYS A 6 -13.72 -0.92 3.13
C LYS A 6 -13.13 -2.01 4.02
N GLN A 7 -12.73 -1.71 5.23
CA GLN A 7 -12.05 -2.52 6.24
C GLN A 7 -10.54 -2.23 6.33
N ARG A 8 -9.86 -2.86 7.34
CA ARG A 8 -8.42 -2.73 7.50
C ARG A 8 -7.71 -2.97 6.18
N LEU A 9 -6.87 -2.04 5.77
CA LEU A 9 -6.08 -2.13 4.55
C LEU A 9 -5.29 -3.43 4.47
N PHE A 10 -4.97 -4.00 5.63
CA PHE A 10 -4.07 -5.11 5.71
C PHE A 10 -4.70 -6.33 6.38
N SER A 11 -4.91 -7.37 5.58
CA SER A 11 -5.11 -8.72 6.06
C SER A 11 -4.26 -9.66 5.22
N TRP A 12 -3.34 -10.36 5.87
CA TRP A 12 -2.43 -11.29 5.20
C TRP A 12 -3.12 -12.54 4.66
N PHE A 13 -4.32 -12.82 5.12
CA PHE A 13 -5.01 -14.07 4.83
C PHE A 13 -6.33 -13.88 4.09
N ASP A 14 -6.83 -12.66 4.03
CA ASP A 14 -8.11 -12.38 3.42
C ASP A 14 -7.94 -11.93 1.97
N SER A 15 -9.02 -12.10 1.21
CA SER A 15 -9.16 -11.49 -0.11
C SER A 15 -10.19 -10.39 -0.01
N TYR A 16 -9.91 -9.23 -0.58
CA TYR A 16 -10.83 -8.10 -0.60
C TYR A 16 -10.70 -7.29 -1.90
N ASP A 17 -11.77 -6.60 -2.23
CA ASP A 17 -11.81 -5.74 -3.40
C ASP A 17 -11.46 -4.30 -3.02
N VAL A 18 -10.74 -3.64 -3.92
CA VAL A 18 -10.47 -2.21 -3.94
C VAL A 18 -11.38 -1.60 -4.99
N CYS A 19 -12.27 -0.73 -4.56
CA CYS A 19 -13.28 -0.13 -5.42
C CYS A 19 -12.92 1.32 -5.80
N ASP A 20 -13.52 1.83 -6.87
CA ASP A 20 -13.55 3.26 -7.16
C ASP A 20 -14.57 4.00 -6.26
N GLU A 21 -14.67 5.32 -6.43
CA GLU A 21 -15.65 6.15 -5.72
C GLU A 21 -17.12 5.82 -6.03
N TYR A 22 -17.36 5.07 -7.10
CA TYR A 22 -18.71 4.63 -7.53
C TYR A 22 -19.03 3.22 -7.02
N GLY A 23 -18.07 2.54 -6.38
CA GLY A 23 -18.23 1.19 -5.84
C GLY A 23 -17.92 0.07 -6.85
N ASN A 24 -17.35 0.37 -8.02
CA ASN A 24 -16.91 -0.65 -8.96
C ASN A 24 -15.55 -1.20 -8.53
N ALA A 25 -15.39 -2.52 -8.55
CA ALA A 25 -14.10 -3.16 -8.25
C ALA A 25 -13.06 -2.81 -9.32
N VAL A 26 -11.97 -2.19 -8.92
CA VAL A 26 -10.82 -1.83 -9.78
C VAL A 26 -9.72 -2.86 -9.63
N PHE A 27 -9.43 -3.26 -8.40
CA PHE A 27 -8.46 -4.29 -8.07
C PHE A 27 -9.04 -5.27 -7.07
N SER A 28 -8.51 -6.50 -7.04
CA SER A 28 -8.69 -7.41 -5.92
C SER A 28 -7.33 -7.78 -5.33
N VAL A 29 -7.24 -7.77 -4.00
CA VAL A 29 -6.04 -8.11 -3.24
C VAL A 29 -6.25 -9.50 -2.64
N LYS A 30 -5.27 -10.38 -2.80
CA LYS A 30 -5.30 -11.75 -2.26
C LYS A 30 -4.06 -12.02 -1.43
N GLY A 31 -4.27 -12.31 -0.15
CA GLY A 31 -3.22 -12.78 0.74
C GLY A 31 -2.83 -14.22 0.43
N ARG A 32 -1.54 -14.51 0.50
CA ARG A 32 -1.00 -15.86 0.29
C ARG A 32 -0.09 -16.26 1.43
N LEU A 33 -0.20 -17.49 1.85
CA LEU A 33 0.79 -18.12 2.74
C LEU A 33 2.08 -18.35 1.95
N ALA A 34 3.14 -17.67 2.38
CA ALA A 34 4.49 -17.83 1.84
C ALA A 34 5.49 -17.80 3.00
N TRP A 35 6.77 -18.00 2.73
CA TRP A 35 7.83 -17.64 3.68
C TRP A 35 7.91 -16.11 3.77
N GLY A 36 7.25 -15.56 4.79
CA GLY A 36 6.88 -14.16 4.91
C GLY A 36 5.51 -13.87 4.27
N HIS A 37 5.11 -12.63 4.35
CA HIS A 37 3.81 -12.18 3.86
C HIS A 37 3.87 -11.88 2.35
N LEU A 38 2.83 -12.31 1.63
CA LEU A 38 2.70 -12.12 0.19
C LEU A 38 1.28 -11.64 -0.11
N LEU A 39 1.15 -10.50 -0.79
CA LEU A 39 -0.10 -10.01 -1.37
C LEU A 39 0.02 -10.02 -2.89
N GLU A 40 -0.96 -10.60 -3.55
CA GLU A 40 -1.11 -10.55 -5.00
C GLU A 40 -2.27 -9.63 -5.36
N ILE A 41 -2.02 -8.71 -6.30
CA ILE A 41 -3.00 -7.75 -6.78
C ILE A 41 -3.42 -8.15 -8.19
N TYR A 42 -4.74 -8.22 -8.39
CA TYR A 42 -5.36 -8.58 -9.66
C TYR A 42 -6.18 -7.39 -10.17
N ASP A 43 -6.20 -7.20 -11.47
CA ASP A 43 -7.11 -6.25 -12.14
C ASP A 43 -8.55 -6.79 -12.21
N ASN A 44 -9.46 -5.99 -12.73
CA ASN A 44 -10.87 -6.36 -12.91
C ASN A 44 -11.10 -7.45 -13.96
N MET A 45 -10.08 -7.79 -14.77
CA MET A 45 -10.12 -8.92 -15.72
C MET A 45 -9.54 -10.21 -15.11
N GLY A 46 -9.05 -10.16 -13.87
CA GLY A 46 -8.45 -11.28 -13.17
C GLY A 46 -6.98 -11.54 -13.51
N ASN A 47 -6.29 -10.61 -14.18
CA ASN A 47 -4.86 -10.73 -14.43
C ASN A 47 -4.09 -10.26 -13.19
N LYS A 48 -3.04 -11.01 -12.83
CA LYS A 48 -2.13 -10.59 -11.76
C LYS A 48 -1.24 -9.47 -12.26
N VAL A 49 -1.45 -8.26 -11.70
CA VAL A 49 -0.77 -7.03 -12.13
C VAL A 49 0.28 -6.56 -11.14
N GLY A 50 0.18 -6.93 -9.87
CA GLY A 50 1.10 -6.51 -8.83
C GLY A 50 1.35 -7.58 -7.77
N VAL A 51 2.50 -7.47 -7.09
CA VAL A 51 2.86 -8.31 -5.93
C VAL A 51 3.57 -7.46 -4.89
N LEU A 52 3.16 -7.62 -3.63
CA LEU A 52 3.86 -7.12 -2.46
C LEU A 52 4.40 -8.32 -1.68
N LYS A 53 5.72 -8.37 -1.47
CA LYS A 53 6.39 -9.51 -0.83
C LYS A 53 7.27 -9.06 0.33
N GLU A 54 7.04 -9.64 1.50
CA GLU A 54 7.92 -9.45 2.64
C GLU A 54 9.22 -10.24 2.51
N LYS A 55 10.34 -9.61 2.87
CA LYS A 55 11.66 -10.23 2.98
C LYS A 55 11.95 -10.62 4.42
N VAL A 56 11.81 -11.91 4.73
CA VAL A 56 11.86 -12.46 6.10
C VAL A 56 13.26 -12.47 6.74
N LEU A 57 14.34 -12.43 5.97
CA LEU A 57 15.70 -12.56 6.46
C LEU A 57 16.42 -11.22 6.72
N LYS A 58 15.66 -10.16 6.96
CA LYS A 58 16.18 -8.82 7.28
C LYS A 58 15.93 -8.50 8.76
N ILE A 59 16.89 -7.77 9.37
CA ILE A 59 16.76 -7.26 10.75
C ILE A 59 15.52 -6.36 10.88
N PHE A 60 15.14 -5.69 9.78
CA PHE A 60 13.92 -4.89 9.68
C PHE A 60 13.05 -5.40 8.55
N PRO A 61 11.72 -5.43 8.76
CA PRO A 61 10.77 -5.76 7.70
C PRO A 61 11.07 -4.93 6.44
N THR A 62 11.11 -5.61 5.32
CA THR A 62 11.30 -4.98 4.02
C THR A 62 10.27 -5.55 3.07
N PHE A 63 9.48 -4.69 2.45
CA PHE A 63 8.45 -5.07 1.50
C PHE A 63 8.88 -4.72 0.10
N GLU A 64 9.09 -5.74 -0.72
CA GLU A 64 9.44 -5.62 -2.15
C GLU A 64 8.17 -5.46 -2.97
N ILE A 65 8.21 -4.55 -3.94
CA ILE A 65 7.12 -4.21 -4.86
C ILE A 65 7.47 -4.72 -6.25
N TYR A 66 6.54 -5.48 -6.85
CA TYR A 66 6.63 -5.97 -8.22
C TYR A 66 5.40 -5.52 -9.00
N ILE A 67 5.58 -5.03 -10.22
CA ILE A 67 4.53 -4.65 -11.18
C ILE A 67 4.81 -5.35 -12.50
N GLY A 68 3.81 -6.03 -13.06
CA GLY A 68 3.98 -6.79 -14.29
C GLY A 68 5.03 -7.90 -14.21
N GLY A 69 5.37 -8.36 -13.00
CA GLY A 69 6.41 -9.34 -12.74
C GLY A 69 7.83 -8.77 -12.58
N GLU A 70 8.02 -7.47 -12.79
CA GLU A 70 9.31 -6.79 -12.63
C GLU A 70 9.45 -6.18 -11.23
N TYR A 71 10.65 -6.26 -10.65
CA TYR A 71 10.98 -5.61 -9.39
C TYR A 71 11.05 -4.09 -9.58
N MET A 72 10.24 -3.37 -8.84
CA MET A 72 10.11 -1.92 -8.94
C MET A 72 10.78 -1.15 -7.80
N GLY A 73 11.03 -1.83 -6.69
CA GLY A 73 11.62 -1.21 -5.52
C GLY A 73 11.11 -1.83 -4.21
N CYS A 74 11.38 -1.15 -3.10
CA CYS A 74 10.96 -1.64 -1.78
C CYS A 74 10.63 -0.52 -0.81
N ILE A 75 9.88 -0.88 0.23
CA ILE A 75 9.63 -0.03 1.40
C ILE A 75 10.33 -0.66 2.60
N LYS A 76 11.07 0.17 3.35
CA LYS A 76 11.78 -0.21 4.57
C LYS A 76 11.46 0.79 5.67
N LYS A 77 11.35 0.29 6.88
CA LYS A 77 11.35 1.14 8.06
C LYS A 77 12.77 1.60 8.37
N GLY A 78 12.96 2.90 8.45
CA GLY A 78 14.20 3.50 8.94
C GLY A 78 14.04 3.87 10.42
N PHE A 79 15.11 3.67 11.22
CA PHE A 79 15.15 4.17 12.58
C PHE A 79 15.66 5.61 12.60
N THR A 80 14.85 6.52 13.17
CA THR A 80 15.34 7.76 13.76
C THR A 80 14.99 7.74 15.25
N PHE A 81 15.84 8.35 16.08
CA PHE A 81 15.71 8.36 17.55
C PHE A 81 14.36 8.88 18.06
N PHE A 82 13.55 9.56 17.24
CA PHE A 82 12.32 10.25 17.67
C PHE A 82 11.07 9.99 16.84
N LYS A 83 11.19 9.48 15.60
CA LYS A 83 10.01 9.10 14.76
C LYS A 83 10.41 8.01 13.78
N PRO A 84 9.57 7.00 13.56
CA PRO A 84 9.77 6.07 12.46
C PRO A 84 9.70 6.84 11.14
N LYS A 85 10.70 6.65 10.29
CA LYS A 85 10.72 7.15 8.91
C LYS A 85 10.58 5.96 7.98
N PHE A 86 9.66 6.07 7.05
CA PHE A 86 9.58 5.11 5.96
C PHE A 86 10.53 5.53 4.85
N HIS A 87 11.39 4.63 4.45
CA HIS A 87 12.24 4.82 3.30
C HIS A 87 11.63 4.08 2.12
N ILE A 88 11.16 4.84 1.14
CA ILE A 88 10.59 4.32 -0.10
C ILE A 88 11.70 4.35 -1.16
N ASP A 89 12.16 3.17 -1.55
CA ASP A 89 13.04 2.98 -2.70
C ASP A 89 12.18 2.52 -3.88
N PHE A 90 11.37 3.44 -4.40
CA PHE A 90 10.47 3.22 -5.51
C PHE A 90 10.33 4.51 -6.30
N CYS A 91 10.79 4.52 -7.54
CA CYS A 91 10.65 5.63 -8.50
C CYS A 91 11.06 7.02 -7.98
N GLY A 92 11.90 7.10 -6.94
CA GLY A 92 12.27 8.37 -6.30
C GLY A 92 11.12 9.02 -5.52
N TRP A 93 10.06 8.29 -5.22
CA TRP A 93 8.92 8.80 -4.47
C TRP A 93 9.24 8.97 -2.98
N ARG A 94 8.60 9.93 -2.34
CA ARG A 94 8.71 10.20 -0.90
C ARG A 94 7.35 10.32 -0.26
N VAL A 95 7.23 9.92 1.00
CA VAL A 95 6.01 10.08 1.80
C VAL A 95 6.19 11.26 2.74
N ASP A 96 5.12 12.05 2.92
CA ASP A 96 5.05 13.17 3.84
C ASP A 96 3.67 13.21 4.51
N GLY A 97 3.63 13.49 5.81
CA GLY A 97 2.40 13.54 6.60
C GLY A 97 2.36 12.56 7.77
N ASP A 98 1.18 12.37 8.33
CA ASP A 98 0.93 11.44 9.45
C ASP A 98 0.60 10.03 8.93
N ILE A 99 1.65 9.24 8.71
CA ILE A 99 1.53 7.86 8.26
C ILE A 99 0.74 6.99 9.24
N PHE A 100 0.90 7.22 10.56
CA PHE A 100 0.21 6.43 11.59
C PHE A 100 -1.27 6.76 11.68
N GLY A 101 -1.63 8.02 11.46
CA GLY A 101 -3.00 8.51 11.42
C GLY A 101 -3.72 8.25 10.10
N TRP A 102 -3.05 7.71 9.08
CA TRP A 102 -3.60 7.57 7.72
C TRP A 102 -3.96 8.93 7.11
N ASP A 103 -3.06 9.88 7.24
CA ASP A 103 -3.18 11.23 6.69
C ASP A 103 -1.83 11.63 6.10
N TYR A 104 -1.55 11.15 4.88
CA TYR A 104 -0.26 11.36 4.25
C TYR A 104 -0.36 11.50 2.72
N SER A 105 0.64 12.16 2.16
CA SER A 105 0.82 12.33 0.73
C SER A 105 2.07 11.62 0.23
N VAL A 106 2.04 11.22 -1.03
CA VAL A 106 3.21 10.70 -1.75
C VAL A 106 3.56 11.65 -2.88
N TYR A 107 4.85 11.94 -3.04
CA TYR A 107 5.38 12.88 -4.00
C TYR A 107 6.45 12.24 -4.88
N SER A 108 6.50 12.66 -6.14
CA SER A 108 7.62 12.48 -7.06
C SER A 108 8.26 13.85 -7.31
N GLY A 109 9.45 14.09 -6.74
CA GLY A 109 10.00 15.45 -6.73
C GLY A 109 9.08 16.46 -6.03
N ALA A 110 8.58 17.44 -6.76
CA ALA A 110 7.62 18.45 -6.27
C ALA A 110 6.15 18.08 -6.56
N GLU A 111 5.90 17.08 -7.41
CA GLU A 111 4.56 16.67 -7.82
C GLU A 111 3.94 15.73 -6.79
N GLN A 112 2.71 16.03 -6.36
CA GLN A 112 1.94 15.14 -5.51
C GLN A 112 1.30 14.05 -6.36
N ILE A 113 1.65 12.80 -6.08
CA ILE A 113 1.17 11.63 -6.82
C ILE A 113 -0.15 11.12 -6.25
N MET A 114 -0.24 11.07 -4.92
CA MET A 114 -1.45 10.61 -4.24
C MET A 114 -1.56 11.20 -2.83
N TYR A 115 -2.78 11.15 -2.30
CA TYR A 115 -3.10 11.41 -0.92
C TYR A 115 -3.86 10.24 -0.32
N VAL A 116 -3.49 9.84 0.88
CA VAL A 116 -4.14 8.75 1.63
C VAL A 116 -4.81 9.34 2.85
N SER A 117 -6.09 9.01 3.03
CA SER A 117 -6.87 9.43 4.19
C SER A 117 -7.69 8.27 4.75
N LYS A 118 -8.00 8.36 6.05
CA LYS A 118 -8.95 7.49 6.72
C LYS A 118 -10.24 8.26 6.95
N GLU A 119 -11.33 7.78 6.37
CA GLU A 119 -12.64 8.34 6.58
C GLU A 119 -13.39 7.55 7.67
N LEU A 120 -13.85 8.25 8.69
CA LEU A 120 -14.69 7.68 9.74
C LEU A 120 -16.16 7.70 9.28
N LEU A 121 -16.50 6.86 8.31
CA LEU A 121 -17.86 6.71 7.81
C LEU A 121 -18.53 5.49 8.46
N HIS A 122 -19.31 5.76 9.52
CA HIS A 122 -20.12 4.76 10.23
C HIS A 122 -19.33 3.66 10.98
N LEU A 123 -19.79 2.41 10.92
CA LEU A 123 -19.29 1.30 11.73
C LEU A 123 -18.00 0.63 11.22
N THR A 124 -17.51 1.01 10.05
CA THR A 124 -16.30 0.45 9.44
C THR A 124 -15.34 1.54 9.01
N ASP A 125 -14.07 1.39 9.35
CA ASP A 125 -13.00 2.25 8.85
C ASP A 125 -12.94 2.15 7.32
N THR A 126 -12.99 3.28 6.64
CA THR A 126 -12.83 3.38 5.19
C THR A 126 -11.54 4.12 4.89
N TYR A 127 -10.71 3.54 4.07
CA TYR A 127 -9.46 4.15 3.60
C TYR A 127 -9.62 4.60 2.16
N VAL A 128 -9.21 5.81 1.87
CA VAL A 128 -9.28 6.41 0.54
C VAL A 128 -7.88 6.77 0.08
N ILE A 129 -7.52 6.27 -1.09
CA ILE A 129 -6.30 6.65 -1.80
C ILE A 129 -6.73 7.49 -3.00
N ASP A 130 -6.51 8.79 -2.91
CA ASP A 130 -6.80 9.73 -4.01
C ASP A 130 -5.58 9.84 -4.90
N VAL A 131 -5.64 9.22 -6.08
CA VAL A 131 -4.53 9.17 -7.05
C VAL A 131 -4.80 10.21 -8.14
N TYR A 132 -3.86 11.13 -8.34
CA TYR A 132 -4.05 12.28 -9.25
C TYR A 132 -3.86 11.93 -10.73
N ASP A 133 -3.02 10.91 -11.03
CA ASP A 133 -2.90 10.31 -12.37
C ASP A 133 -3.25 8.83 -12.27
N ASP A 134 -4.30 8.40 -12.98
CA ASP A 134 -4.82 7.03 -12.94
C ASP A 134 -3.78 5.97 -13.31
N SER A 135 -2.76 6.33 -14.09
CA SER A 135 -1.64 5.45 -14.42
C SER A 135 -0.82 5.03 -13.19
N ASN A 136 -0.88 5.82 -12.11
CA ASN A 136 -0.21 5.55 -10.85
C ASN A 136 -1.07 4.75 -9.85
N ALA A 137 -2.31 4.35 -10.22
CA ALA A 137 -3.25 3.74 -9.29
C ALA A 137 -2.72 2.44 -8.67
N LEU A 138 -2.15 1.54 -9.49
CA LEU A 138 -1.56 0.29 -9.00
C LEU A 138 -0.36 0.53 -8.09
N ALA A 139 0.54 1.42 -8.50
CA ALA A 139 1.73 1.77 -7.72
C ALA A 139 1.34 2.43 -6.39
N GLY A 140 0.37 3.34 -6.42
CA GLY A 140 -0.19 3.99 -5.22
C GLY A 140 -0.81 2.98 -4.25
N LEU A 141 -1.60 2.03 -4.77
CA LEU A 141 -2.16 0.95 -3.96
C LEU A 141 -1.06 0.10 -3.31
N LEU A 142 -0.06 -0.33 -4.07
CA LEU A 142 1.04 -1.17 -3.56
C LEU A 142 1.84 -0.46 -2.47
N ILE A 143 2.08 0.85 -2.61
CA ILE A 143 2.77 1.66 -1.59
C ILE A 143 1.91 1.77 -0.33
N ALA A 144 0.62 2.06 -0.46
CA ALA A 144 -0.28 2.15 0.70
C ALA A 144 -0.36 0.82 1.45
N LEU A 145 -0.47 -0.30 0.73
CA LEU A 145 -0.46 -1.64 1.31
C LEU A 145 0.87 -1.98 1.99
N ALA A 146 2.01 -1.60 1.41
CA ALA A 146 3.31 -1.83 1.99
C ALA A 146 3.54 -1.04 3.28
N ILE A 147 3.06 0.21 3.32
CA ILE A 147 3.08 1.05 4.53
C ILE A 147 2.22 0.43 5.62
N ASP A 148 1.02 -0.05 5.27
CA ASP A 148 0.12 -0.70 6.23
C ASP A 148 0.69 -2.02 6.76
N ALA A 149 1.25 -2.83 5.88
CA ALA A 149 1.92 -4.07 6.21
C ALA A 149 3.03 -3.86 7.25
N GLU A 150 3.81 -2.82 7.05
CA GLU A 150 4.92 -2.48 7.93
C GLU A 150 4.43 -1.97 9.29
N LYS A 151 3.35 -1.18 9.33
CA LYS A 151 2.70 -0.75 10.60
C LYS A 151 2.20 -1.95 11.41
N CYS A 152 1.64 -2.97 10.74
CA CYS A 152 1.11 -4.15 11.40
C CYS A 152 2.21 -5.09 11.91
N SER A 153 3.40 -5.08 11.33
CA SER A 153 4.53 -5.91 11.78
C SER A 153 5.13 -5.47 13.12
N ASP A 154 4.83 -4.25 13.59
CA ASP A 154 5.28 -3.74 14.88
C ASP A 154 4.40 -4.17 16.07
N GLY A 155 3.28 -4.82 15.82
CA GLY A 155 2.28 -5.18 16.82
C GLY A 155 2.37 -6.59 17.37
N ASN A 156 3.41 -7.35 17.01
CA ASN A 156 3.67 -8.72 17.52
C ASN A 156 4.93 -8.78 18.34
#